data_9777850faa3d7dbb415641d6723fe233
#
_entry.id   9777850faa3d7dbb415641d6723fe233
#
_cell.length_a   1.000
_cell.length_b   1.000
_cell.length_c   1.000
_cell.angle_alpha   90.00
_cell.angle_beta   90.00
_cell.angle_gamma   90.00
#
_symmetry.space_group_name_H-M   'P 1'
#
loop_
_entity.id
_entity.type
_entity.pdbx_description
1 polymer ?
#
loop_
_entity_poly.entity_id
_entity_poly.type
_entity_poly.pdbx_seq_one_letter_code
_entity_poly.pdbx_strand_id
1 'polypeptide(L)'
;MTKDQIKKPTFKENVDSFVTQTSKIIRFPKDVIEYIKCGHSVMQVTVGVKIKNTIRNFIGWRAVHSEHRLPSKGGIRFSSNVNQDDTEALAALMTYKCAVVNVPYGGSKGSLKINPNNYSEKELRAITKNYATKLAKKGFLNPALNVPAPDIGTSEKEMVWIMDAYRNLFPEDINYTACVTGKPV
;
A
#
# COMPACT_ATOMS: atom_id res chain seq x y z
N MET A 1 -1.25 1.89 -43.61
CA MET A 1 -1.72 0.85 -42.68
C MET A 1 -0.89 0.99 -41.42
N THR A 2 -1.41 1.70 -40.44
CA THR A 2 -0.79 1.89 -39.11
C THR A 2 -0.88 0.57 -38.37
N LYS A 3 0.27 0.00 -37.98
CA LYS A 3 0.31 -1.15 -37.05
C LYS A 3 -0.30 -0.71 -35.74
N ASP A 4 -1.49 -1.15 -35.41
CA ASP A 4 -2.05 -1.07 -34.08
C ASP A 4 -1.05 -1.73 -33.13
N GLN A 5 -0.36 -0.91 -32.34
CA GLN A 5 0.47 -1.40 -31.27
C GLN A 5 -0.49 -2.02 -30.25
N ILE A 6 -0.59 -3.33 -30.19
CA ILE A 6 -1.31 -4.05 -29.15
C ILE A 6 -0.73 -3.58 -27.82
N LYS A 7 -1.46 -2.73 -27.11
CA LYS A 7 -1.06 -2.21 -25.79
C LYS A 7 -0.95 -3.42 -24.85
N LYS A 8 0.23 -3.64 -24.28
CA LYS A 8 0.41 -4.68 -23.27
C LYS A 8 -0.48 -4.37 -22.06
N PRO A 9 -1.18 -5.37 -21.51
CA PRO A 9 -2.02 -5.16 -20.34
C PRO A 9 -1.19 -4.65 -19.16
N THR A 10 -1.77 -3.78 -18.33
CA THR A 10 -1.16 -3.29 -17.10
C THR A 10 -1.11 -4.41 -16.06
N PHE A 11 -0.41 -4.18 -14.95
CA PHE A 11 -0.37 -5.17 -13.88
C PHE A 11 -1.75 -5.38 -13.23
N LYS A 12 -2.51 -4.28 -13.05
CA LYS A 12 -3.89 -4.35 -12.55
C LYS A 12 -4.81 -5.13 -13.49
N GLU A 13 -4.74 -4.87 -14.80
CA GLU A 13 -5.51 -5.60 -15.82
C GLU A 13 -5.18 -7.11 -15.81
N ASN A 14 -3.91 -7.48 -15.60
CA ASN A 14 -3.51 -8.88 -15.47
C ASN A 14 -4.11 -9.53 -14.21
N VAL A 15 -4.07 -8.84 -13.06
CA VAL A 15 -4.68 -9.33 -11.80
C VAL A 15 -6.19 -9.50 -11.97
N ASP A 16 -6.88 -8.55 -12.61
CA ASP A 16 -8.32 -8.62 -12.88
C ASP A 16 -8.69 -9.76 -13.83
N SER A 17 -7.77 -10.12 -14.75
CA SER A 17 -7.97 -11.26 -15.65
C SER A 17 -8.07 -12.59 -14.90
N PHE A 18 -7.33 -12.76 -13.79
CA PHE A 18 -7.44 -13.97 -12.95
C PHE A 18 -8.83 -14.10 -12.33
N VAL A 19 -9.41 -13.00 -11.84
CA VAL A 19 -10.78 -12.98 -11.31
C VAL A 19 -11.76 -13.36 -12.40
N THR A 20 -11.60 -12.79 -13.62
CA THR A 20 -12.46 -13.11 -14.77
C THR A 20 -12.34 -14.58 -15.21
N GLN A 21 -11.15 -15.15 -15.18
CA GLN A 21 -10.93 -16.57 -15.51
C GLN A 21 -11.58 -17.49 -14.47
N THR A 22 -11.38 -17.17 -13.18
CA THR A 22 -11.96 -17.94 -12.07
C THR A 22 -13.49 -17.90 -12.10
N SER A 23 -14.09 -16.77 -12.48
CA SER A 23 -15.53 -16.62 -12.55
C SER A 23 -16.22 -17.54 -13.56
N LYS A 24 -15.49 -17.97 -14.62
CA LYS A 24 -15.99 -18.96 -15.60
C LYS A 24 -16.15 -20.34 -14.96
N ILE A 25 -15.40 -20.63 -13.91
CA ILE A 25 -15.42 -21.93 -13.21
C ILE A 25 -16.50 -21.92 -12.12
N ILE A 26 -16.62 -20.81 -11.35
CA ILE A 26 -17.43 -20.76 -10.13
C ILE A 26 -18.83 -20.20 -10.37
N ARG A 27 -19.18 -19.70 -11.55
CA ARG A 27 -20.50 -19.18 -11.95
C ARG A 27 -21.06 -18.09 -11.01
N PHE A 28 -20.25 -17.11 -10.61
CA PHE A 28 -20.75 -15.93 -9.91
C PHE A 28 -21.53 -14.98 -10.86
N PRO A 29 -22.51 -14.21 -10.34
CA PRO A 29 -23.14 -13.13 -11.08
C PRO A 29 -22.09 -12.12 -11.58
N LYS A 30 -22.33 -11.59 -12.79
CA LYS A 30 -21.35 -10.71 -13.47
C LYS A 30 -21.06 -9.43 -12.67
N ASP A 31 -22.08 -8.84 -12.06
CA ASP A 31 -21.99 -7.66 -11.21
C ASP A 31 -21.11 -7.89 -9.96
N VAL A 32 -21.21 -9.07 -9.35
CA VAL A 32 -20.34 -9.48 -8.24
C VAL A 32 -18.87 -9.58 -8.69
N ILE A 33 -18.62 -10.11 -9.88
CA ILE A 33 -17.27 -10.22 -10.45
C ILE A 33 -16.67 -8.82 -10.68
N GLU A 34 -17.44 -7.91 -11.27
CA GLU A 34 -16.98 -6.56 -11.49
C GLU A 34 -16.73 -5.82 -10.15
N TYR A 35 -17.59 -6.03 -9.15
CA TYR A 35 -17.40 -5.47 -7.81
C TYR A 35 -16.12 -5.98 -7.14
N ILE A 36 -15.81 -7.29 -7.25
CA ILE A 36 -14.59 -7.89 -6.68
C ILE A 36 -13.29 -7.28 -7.28
N LYS A 37 -13.34 -6.81 -8.53
CA LYS A 37 -12.19 -6.16 -9.17
C LYS A 37 -12.00 -4.70 -8.73
N CYS A 38 -13.05 -4.06 -8.21
CA CYS A 38 -12.99 -2.67 -7.81
C CYS A 38 -12.21 -2.50 -6.51
N GLY A 39 -11.22 -1.60 -6.50
CA GLY A 39 -10.62 -1.11 -5.26
C GLY A 39 -11.52 -0.09 -4.58
N HIS A 40 -11.56 -0.09 -3.25
CA HIS A 40 -12.39 0.85 -2.48
C HIS A 40 -11.83 2.28 -2.50
N SER A 41 -10.51 2.42 -2.36
CA SER A 41 -9.89 3.74 -2.33
C SER A 41 -8.42 3.70 -2.65
N VAL A 42 -7.92 4.79 -3.19
CA VAL A 42 -6.48 5.02 -3.35
C VAL A 42 -6.17 6.46 -2.99
N MET A 43 -5.10 6.66 -2.23
CA MET A 43 -4.58 7.98 -1.91
C MET A 43 -3.18 8.13 -2.45
N GLN A 44 -2.96 9.17 -3.24
CA GLN A 44 -1.63 9.64 -3.62
C GLN A 44 -1.19 10.75 -2.68
N VAL A 45 0.05 10.70 -2.25
CA VAL A 45 0.68 11.74 -1.44
C VAL A 45 2.01 12.19 -2.04
N THR A 46 2.29 13.49 -1.95
CA THR A 46 3.61 14.04 -2.23
C THR A 46 4.33 14.29 -0.90
N VAL A 47 5.49 13.68 -0.74
CA VAL A 47 6.33 13.77 0.46
C VAL A 47 7.49 14.71 0.19
N GLY A 48 7.46 15.92 0.74
CA GLY A 48 8.57 16.88 0.66
C GLY A 48 9.50 16.75 1.87
N VAL A 49 10.80 16.53 1.62
CA VAL A 49 11.82 16.45 2.67
C VAL A 49 13.04 17.27 2.30
N LYS A 50 13.55 18.03 3.27
CA LYS A 50 14.83 18.73 3.10
C LYS A 50 15.99 17.72 3.21
N ILE A 51 16.67 17.51 2.09
CA ILE A 51 17.83 16.64 1.98
C ILE A 51 19.01 17.53 1.62
N LYS A 52 20.03 17.56 2.49
CA LYS A 52 21.11 18.54 2.42
C LYS A 52 20.51 19.95 2.42
N ASN A 53 20.71 20.72 1.37
CA ASN A 53 20.21 22.10 1.25
C ASN A 53 19.03 22.26 0.27
N THR A 54 18.46 21.16 -0.24
CA THR A 54 17.36 21.17 -1.21
C THR A 54 16.14 20.42 -0.68
N ILE A 55 14.94 20.87 -1.07
CA ILE A 55 13.71 20.11 -0.84
C ILE A 55 13.57 19.13 -1.99
N ARG A 56 13.48 17.84 -1.65
CA ARG A 56 13.16 16.77 -2.60
C ARG A 56 11.74 16.28 -2.37
N ASN A 57 11.02 16.06 -3.46
CA ASN A 57 9.66 15.56 -3.45
C ASN A 57 9.63 14.10 -3.91
N PHE A 58 8.89 13.29 -3.18
CA PHE A 58 8.65 11.88 -3.48
C PHE A 58 7.15 11.66 -3.62
N ILE A 59 6.76 10.80 -4.54
CA ILE A 59 5.36 10.41 -4.73
C ILE A 59 5.16 9.04 -4.09
N GLY A 60 4.12 8.92 -3.29
CA GLY A 60 3.71 7.66 -2.70
C GLY A 60 2.22 7.44 -2.79
N TRP A 61 1.81 6.19 -2.69
CA TRP A 61 0.41 5.75 -2.75
C TRP A 61 0.09 4.83 -1.58
N ARG A 62 -1.16 4.85 -1.15
CA ARG A 62 -1.75 3.81 -0.32
C ARG A 62 -3.10 3.44 -0.92
N ALA A 63 -3.24 2.22 -1.41
CA ALA A 63 -4.46 1.66 -1.96
C ALA A 63 -5.10 0.71 -0.94
N VAL A 64 -6.42 0.78 -0.84
CA VAL A 64 -7.28 -0.16 -0.13
C VAL A 64 -8.16 -0.83 -1.17
N HIS A 65 -7.98 -2.12 -1.34
CA HIS A 65 -8.79 -2.90 -2.29
C HIS A 65 -10.07 -3.39 -1.63
N SER A 66 -10.02 -3.84 -0.38
CA SER A 66 -11.21 -4.33 0.30
C SER A 66 -11.19 -4.01 1.80
N GLU A 67 -12.36 -3.59 2.29
CA GLU A 67 -12.66 -3.29 3.70
C GLU A 67 -13.74 -4.22 4.27
N HIS A 68 -14.07 -5.32 3.58
CA HIS A 68 -15.07 -6.29 4.05
C HIS A 68 -14.71 -6.91 5.40
N ARG A 69 -13.43 -6.90 5.76
CA ARG A 69 -12.88 -7.22 7.08
C ARG A 69 -11.80 -6.22 7.44
N LEU A 70 -11.88 -5.64 8.61
CA LEU A 70 -10.91 -4.67 9.12
C LEU A 70 -9.99 -5.29 10.17
N PRO A 71 -8.77 -4.78 10.28
CA PRO A 71 -8.16 -3.76 9.42
C PRO A 71 -7.79 -4.32 8.04
N SER A 72 -7.70 -3.45 7.04
CA SER A 72 -7.06 -3.78 5.77
C SER A 72 -5.55 -3.93 5.97
N LYS A 73 -4.97 -5.00 5.44
CA LYS A 73 -3.55 -5.35 5.60
C LYS A 73 -2.79 -5.31 4.28
N GLY A 74 -1.56 -4.80 4.31
CA GLY A 74 -0.65 -4.89 3.17
C GLY A 74 0.64 -4.13 3.37
N GLY A 75 1.74 -4.62 2.82
CA GLY A 75 3.08 -4.05 2.97
C GLY A 75 3.23 -2.67 2.34
N ILE A 76 4.31 -1.97 2.70
CA ILE A 76 4.76 -0.74 2.06
C ILE A 76 6.03 -1.05 1.27
N ARG A 77 5.98 -0.83 -0.06
CA ARG A 77 7.10 -1.04 -0.98
C ARG A 77 7.81 0.27 -1.28
N PHE A 78 9.14 0.26 -1.14
CA PHE A 78 10.00 1.33 -1.62
C PHE A 78 10.73 0.86 -2.88
N SER A 79 10.41 1.46 -4.02
CA SER A 79 11.04 1.13 -5.29
C SER A 79 10.94 2.29 -6.28
N SER A 80 11.96 2.47 -7.11
CA SER A 80 11.95 3.49 -8.18
C SER A 80 10.92 3.21 -9.28
N ASN A 81 10.47 1.95 -9.40
CA ASN A 81 9.61 1.51 -10.51
C ASN A 81 8.13 1.42 -10.15
N VAL A 82 7.74 1.71 -8.89
CA VAL A 82 6.33 1.67 -8.49
C VAL A 82 5.53 2.83 -9.07
N ASN A 83 4.27 2.55 -9.31
CA ASN A 83 3.25 3.50 -9.72
C ASN A 83 1.92 3.18 -9.02
N GLN A 84 0.87 3.92 -9.35
CA GLN A 84 -0.45 3.71 -8.77
C GLN A 84 -1.05 2.37 -9.19
N ASP A 85 -0.99 2.02 -10.49
CA ASP A 85 -1.52 0.75 -11.03
C ASP A 85 -0.91 -0.46 -10.32
N ASP A 86 0.42 -0.47 -10.14
CA ASP A 86 1.12 -1.52 -9.39
C ASP A 86 0.64 -1.60 -7.94
N THR A 87 0.39 -0.45 -7.32
CA THR A 87 -0.03 -0.38 -5.92
C THR A 87 -1.45 -0.91 -5.76
N GLU A 88 -2.36 -0.58 -6.67
CA GLU A 88 -3.75 -1.09 -6.68
C GLU A 88 -3.79 -2.59 -6.99
N ALA A 89 -3.01 -3.06 -7.97
CA ALA A 89 -2.89 -4.49 -8.28
C ALA A 89 -2.42 -5.30 -7.06
N LEU A 90 -1.38 -4.82 -6.38
CA LEU A 90 -0.85 -5.46 -5.18
C LEU A 90 -1.82 -5.42 -4.00
N ALA A 91 -2.64 -4.37 -3.87
CA ALA A 91 -3.70 -4.31 -2.86
C ALA A 91 -4.78 -5.37 -3.12
N ALA A 92 -5.17 -5.59 -4.39
CA ALA A 92 -6.09 -6.65 -4.78
C ALA A 92 -5.52 -8.05 -4.44
N LEU A 93 -4.27 -8.29 -4.80
CA LEU A 93 -3.58 -9.55 -4.44
C LEU A 93 -3.51 -9.78 -2.93
N MET A 94 -3.39 -8.71 -2.11
CA MET A 94 -3.44 -8.86 -0.65
C MET A 94 -4.82 -9.31 -0.17
N THR A 95 -5.92 -8.79 -0.74
CA THR A 95 -7.28 -9.26 -0.44
C THR A 95 -7.42 -10.75 -0.75
N TYR A 96 -7.00 -11.16 -1.95
CA TYR A 96 -7.12 -12.55 -2.38
C TYR A 96 -6.24 -13.48 -1.55
N LYS A 97 -5.02 -13.04 -1.21
CA LYS A 97 -4.12 -13.78 -0.33
C LYS A 97 -4.73 -14.01 1.06
N CYS A 98 -5.30 -12.97 1.68
CA CYS A 98 -5.96 -13.09 2.97
C CYS A 98 -7.16 -14.04 2.91
N ALA A 99 -7.96 -13.99 1.83
CA ALA A 99 -9.09 -14.88 1.62
C ALA A 99 -8.67 -16.35 1.47
N VAL A 100 -7.63 -16.62 0.67
CA VAL A 100 -7.13 -17.99 0.43
C VAL A 100 -6.64 -18.66 1.71
N VAL A 101 -5.95 -17.92 2.59
CA VAL A 101 -5.45 -18.45 3.87
C VAL A 101 -6.43 -18.25 5.02
N ASN A 102 -7.64 -17.75 4.73
CA ASN A 102 -8.73 -17.53 5.68
C ASN A 102 -8.34 -16.69 6.91
N VAL A 103 -7.56 -15.63 6.73
CA VAL A 103 -7.29 -14.67 7.79
C VAL A 103 -8.26 -13.48 7.72
N PRO A 104 -8.67 -12.89 8.87
CA PRO A 104 -9.76 -11.92 8.94
C PRO A 104 -9.31 -10.50 8.60
N TYR A 105 -8.70 -10.30 7.43
CA TYR A 105 -8.22 -9.00 6.98
C TYR A 105 -8.73 -8.63 5.59
N GLY A 106 -9.02 -7.35 5.39
CA GLY A 106 -9.10 -6.76 4.06
C GLY A 106 -7.72 -6.63 3.41
N GLY A 107 -7.67 -6.16 2.17
CA GLY A 107 -6.44 -5.99 1.42
C GLY A 107 -6.07 -4.54 1.18
N SER A 108 -4.83 -4.17 1.47
CA SER A 108 -4.26 -2.87 1.13
C SER A 108 -2.81 -2.99 0.66
N LYS A 109 -2.30 -1.93 0.08
CA LYS A 109 -0.88 -1.82 -0.30
C LYS A 109 -0.42 -0.38 -0.22
N GLY A 110 0.81 -0.16 0.26
CA GLY A 110 1.49 1.11 0.17
C GLY A 110 2.68 1.04 -0.77
N SER A 111 3.02 2.15 -1.38
CA SER A 111 4.26 2.28 -2.14
C SER A 111 4.79 3.72 -2.09
N LEU A 112 6.11 3.84 -2.16
CA LEU A 112 6.81 5.11 -2.30
C LEU A 112 7.80 4.98 -3.45
N LYS A 113 7.73 5.90 -4.41
CA LYS A 113 8.62 5.92 -5.58
C LYS A 113 9.99 6.47 -5.18
N ILE A 114 10.87 5.56 -4.75
CA ILE A 114 12.21 5.87 -4.24
C ILE A 114 13.12 4.66 -4.40
N ASN A 115 14.40 4.89 -4.70
CA ASN A 115 15.43 3.88 -4.49
C ASN A 115 16.03 4.09 -3.07
N PRO A 116 15.72 3.25 -2.08
CA PRO A 116 16.18 3.46 -0.71
C PRO A 116 17.71 3.49 -0.59
N ASN A 117 18.44 2.79 -1.45
CA ASN A 117 19.89 2.73 -1.43
C ASN A 117 20.58 4.07 -1.77
N ASN A 118 19.84 5.04 -2.32
CA ASN A 118 20.35 6.37 -2.66
C ASN A 118 20.33 7.35 -1.49
N TYR A 119 19.88 6.92 -0.31
CA TYR A 119 19.68 7.78 0.87
C TYR A 119 20.33 7.20 2.09
N SER A 120 20.89 8.07 2.93
CA SER A 120 21.37 7.69 4.26
C SER A 120 20.18 7.28 5.15
N GLU A 121 20.45 6.52 6.20
CA GLU A 121 19.43 6.10 7.16
C GLU A 121 18.66 7.29 7.77
N LYS A 122 19.34 8.38 8.07
CA LYS A 122 18.73 9.61 8.58
C LYS A 122 17.77 10.24 7.58
N GLU A 123 18.13 10.29 6.30
CA GLU A 123 17.30 10.82 5.24
C GLU A 123 16.09 9.89 4.99
N LEU A 124 16.32 8.58 4.93
CA LEU A 124 15.28 7.59 4.73
C LEU A 124 14.26 7.60 5.88
N ARG A 125 14.74 7.76 7.13
CA ARG A 125 13.88 7.94 8.30
C ARG A 125 12.99 9.17 8.17
N ALA A 126 13.54 10.31 7.74
CA ALA A 126 12.77 11.53 7.55
C ALA A 126 11.72 11.39 6.44
N ILE A 127 12.07 10.74 5.33
CA ILE A 127 11.15 10.47 4.21
C ILE A 127 10.02 9.55 4.68
N THR A 128 10.34 8.45 5.35
CA THR A 128 9.39 7.46 5.86
C THR A 128 8.42 8.07 6.87
N LYS A 129 8.93 8.85 7.84
CA LYS A 129 8.06 9.53 8.84
C LYS A 129 7.12 10.55 8.20
N ASN A 130 7.59 11.32 7.22
CA ASN A 130 6.72 12.25 6.47
C ASN A 130 5.63 11.52 5.67
N TYR A 131 5.99 10.41 5.00
CA TYR A 131 5.03 9.57 4.30
C TYR A 131 3.96 9.03 5.27
N ALA A 132 4.39 8.43 6.38
CA ALA A 132 3.50 7.91 7.41
C ALA A 132 2.57 8.99 7.98
N THR A 133 3.12 10.18 8.30
CA THR A 133 2.35 11.33 8.79
C THR A 133 1.22 11.73 7.84
N LYS A 134 1.50 11.75 6.52
CA LYS A 134 0.49 12.11 5.53
C LYS A 134 -0.60 11.05 5.41
N LEU A 135 -0.24 9.77 5.49
CA LEU A 135 -1.21 8.67 5.50
C LEU A 135 -2.08 8.69 6.76
N ALA A 136 -1.45 8.87 7.93
CA ALA A 136 -2.13 8.87 9.22
C ALA A 136 -3.15 10.00 9.34
N LYS A 137 -2.79 11.22 8.93
CA LYS A 137 -3.69 12.39 8.90
C LYS A 137 -4.95 12.21 8.05
N LYS A 138 -4.96 11.25 7.14
CA LYS A 138 -6.07 10.95 6.22
C LYS A 138 -6.74 9.59 6.51
N GLY A 139 -6.39 8.93 7.61
CA GLY A 139 -6.96 7.64 7.98
C GLY A 139 -6.42 6.43 7.21
N PHE A 140 -5.46 6.63 6.30
CA PHE A 140 -4.83 5.55 5.52
C PHE A 140 -3.67 4.83 6.27
N LEU A 141 -3.42 5.22 7.49
CA LEU A 141 -2.60 4.53 8.49
C LEU A 141 -3.33 4.64 9.82
N ASN A 142 -3.89 3.54 10.30
CA ASN A 142 -4.72 3.49 11.49
C ASN A 142 -4.78 2.04 12.01
N PRO A 143 -4.62 1.79 13.33
CA PRO A 143 -4.63 0.43 13.89
C PRO A 143 -5.94 -0.33 13.66
N ALA A 144 -7.08 0.36 13.60
CA ALA A 144 -8.38 -0.27 13.40
C ALA A 144 -8.78 -0.42 11.92
N LEU A 145 -8.21 0.41 11.03
CA LEU A 145 -8.69 0.48 9.65
C LEU A 145 -7.68 -0.02 8.62
N ASN A 146 -6.39 0.34 8.77
CA ASN A 146 -5.42 0.09 7.71
C ASN A 146 -3.99 -0.01 8.27
N VAL A 147 -3.47 -1.23 8.32
CA VAL A 147 -2.23 -1.60 9.01
C VAL A 147 -1.17 -2.08 8.03
N PRO A 148 -0.09 -1.33 7.81
CA PRO A 148 1.03 -1.73 6.98
C PRO A 148 1.93 -2.79 7.63
N ALA A 149 2.78 -3.37 6.78
CA ALA A 149 3.84 -4.32 7.11
C ALA A 149 5.07 -4.05 6.23
N PRO A 150 6.23 -4.68 6.48
CA PRO A 150 7.36 -4.64 5.57
C PRO A 150 7.04 -5.25 4.19
N ASP A 151 7.71 -4.76 3.17
CA ASP A 151 7.70 -5.28 1.80
C ASP A 151 9.06 -4.98 1.13
N ILE A 152 9.20 -5.16 -0.17
CA ILE A 152 10.43 -4.85 -0.91
C ILE A 152 10.88 -3.42 -0.62
N GLY A 153 12.15 -3.27 -0.24
CA GLY A 153 12.78 -1.98 0.06
C GLY A 153 12.41 -1.37 1.42
N THR A 154 11.67 -2.10 2.26
CA THR A 154 11.39 -1.75 3.65
C THR A 154 11.65 -2.92 4.59
N SER A 155 11.92 -2.62 5.84
CA SER A 155 12.25 -3.59 6.89
C SER A 155 11.54 -3.23 8.20
N GLU A 156 11.91 -3.91 9.26
CA GLU A 156 11.47 -3.62 10.62
C GLU A 156 11.78 -2.17 11.03
N LYS A 157 12.89 -1.60 10.58
CA LYS A 157 13.28 -0.21 10.88
C LYS A 157 12.25 0.80 10.37
N GLU A 158 11.82 0.65 9.12
CA GLU A 158 10.81 1.52 8.53
C GLU A 158 9.49 1.40 9.28
N MET A 159 9.12 0.21 9.74
CA MET A 159 7.90 0.00 10.54
C MET A 159 7.99 0.71 11.89
N VAL A 160 9.13 0.68 12.56
CA VAL A 160 9.36 1.46 13.79
C VAL A 160 9.24 2.96 13.53
N TRP A 161 9.79 3.47 12.43
CA TRP A 161 9.68 4.90 12.09
C TRP A 161 8.25 5.32 11.75
N ILE A 162 7.47 4.43 11.12
CA ILE A 162 6.05 4.64 10.84
C ILE A 162 5.25 4.69 12.15
N MET A 163 5.47 3.73 13.04
CA MET A 163 4.83 3.69 14.36
C MET A 163 5.15 4.94 15.19
N ASP A 164 6.41 5.37 15.20
CA ASP A 164 6.85 6.56 15.91
C ASP A 164 6.19 7.84 15.33
N ALA A 165 6.06 7.92 14.00
CA ALA A 165 5.32 9.01 13.37
C ALA A 165 3.83 9.02 13.73
N TYR A 166 3.19 7.86 13.81
CA TYR A 166 1.80 7.71 14.22
C TYR A 166 1.60 8.14 15.67
N ARG A 167 2.43 7.61 16.58
CA ARG A 167 2.40 7.97 18.01
C ARG A 167 2.54 9.47 18.26
N ASN A 168 3.43 10.13 17.51
CA ASN A 168 3.62 11.58 17.65
C ASN A 168 2.41 12.39 17.18
N LEU A 169 1.59 11.86 16.28
CA LEU A 169 0.35 12.52 15.82
C LEU A 169 -0.83 12.24 16.73
N PHE A 170 -0.88 11.06 17.32
CA PHE A 170 -1.99 10.56 18.14
C PHE A 170 -1.45 10.01 19.47
N PRO A 171 -0.90 10.88 20.34
CA PRO A 171 -0.27 10.44 21.59
C PRO A 171 -1.26 9.76 22.56
N GLU A 172 -2.56 10.06 22.42
CA GLU A 172 -3.63 9.47 23.26
C GLU A 172 -4.11 8.10 22.74
N ASP A 173 -3.70 7.69 21.54
CA ASP A 173 -4.09 6.37 21.02
C ASP A 173 -3.26 5.27 21.67
N ILE A 174 -3.83 4.58 22.65
CA ILE A 174 -3.18 3.46 23.37
C ILE A 174 -2.86 2.28 22.44
N ASN A 175 -3.52 2.18 21.28
CA ASN A 175 -3.31 1.13 20.28
C ASN A 175 -2.24 1.50 19.24
N TYR A 176 -1.49 2.58 19.42
CA TYR A 176 -0.51 3.05 18.44
C TYR A 176 0.47 1.96 17.99
N THR A 177 0.80 0.99 18.85
CA THR A 177 1.69 -0.12 18.50
C THR A 177 1.07 -1.05 17.47
N ALA A 178 -0.25 -1.13 17.38
CA ALA A 178 -0.97 -1.95 16.40
C ALA A 178 -1.08 -1.29 15.02
N CYS A 179 -0.65 -0.02 14.85
CA CYS A 179 -0.72 0.67 13.56
C CYS A 179 0.20 0.07 12.48
N VAL A 180 1.14 -0.81 12.85
CA VAL A 180 2.04 -1.55 11.95
C VAL A 180 2.30 -2.96 12.48
N THR A 181 2.66 -3.89 11.57
CA THR A 181 3.20 -5.20 11.94
C THR A 181 4.61 -5.38 11.39
N GLY A 182 5.35 -6.40 11.87
CA GLY A 182 6.73 -6.66 11.44
C GLY A 182 7.75 -5.66 11.98
N LYS A 183 7.46 -5.04 13.11
CA LYS A 183 8.42 -4.32 13.94
C LYS A 183 9.02 -5.27 14.99
N PRO A 184 10.21 -4.96 15.55
CA PRO A 184 10.77 -5.71 16.69
C PRO A 184 9.79 -5.72 17.87
N VAL A 185 9.80 -6.82 18.61
CA VAL A 185 9.01 -7.01 19.85
C VAL A 185 9.73 -6.37 21.02
#